data_6b915036c075a301a14d833bfbfb533d
#
_entry.id   6b915036c075a301a14d833bfbfb533d
#
_cell.length_a   1.000
_cell.length_b   1.000
_cell.length_c   1.000
_cell.angle_alpha   90.00
_cell.angle_beta   90.00
_cell.angle_gamma   90.00
#
_symmetry.space_group_name_H-M   'P 1'
#
loop_
_entity.id
_entity.type
_entity.pdbx_description
1 polymer ?
#
loop_
_entity_poly.entity_id
_entity_poly.type
_entity_poly.pdbx_seq_one_letter_code
_entity_poly.pdbx_strand_id
1 'polypeptide(L)'
;HDPVTATRAFVVTADVGEPMDIELRGLEDLDPAIAQAFTDAAARWESVIVRGLPDYVPSSPRPSCLPEDVDPLPAVVDDVIVDVATPVIDGPGEVLGQAGPTCVLSTTELGIHGIIEIDLADAAQMLANGSLGEVIEHELGHVLGIGTLWDTSWMQQGQRRLLQGSGTSNPTYRGAAGVAEWSAFGRSGN
;
A
#
# COMPACT_ATOMS: atom_id res chain seq x y z
N HIS A 1 -21.70 7.10 21.46
CA HIS A 1 -21.34 6.16 20.40
C HIS A 1 -20.30 5.21 20.96
N ASP A 2 -20.71 3.97 21.27
CA ASP A 2 -19.75 2.92 21.64
C ASP A 2 -18.97 2.47 20.40
N PRO A 3 -17.63 2.37 20.48
CA PRO A 3 -16.85 1.79 19.39
C PRO A 3 -17.16 0.29 19.34
N VAL A 4 -17.77 -0.15 18.25
CA VAL A 4 -17.98 -1.57 17.97
C VAL A 4 -16.63 -2.19 17.66
N THR A 5 -16.00 -2.79 18.65
CA THR A 5 -14.81 -3.61 18.48
C THR A 5 -15.26 -5.00 18.02
N ALA A 6 -15.48 -5.16 16.72
CA ALA A 6 -15.74 -6.46 16.13
C ALA A 6 -14.41 -7.10 15.70
N THR A 7 -13.80 -7.87 16.58
CA THR A 7 -12.68 -8.74 16.22
C THR A 7 -13.25 -10.03 15.65
N ARG A 8 -13.18 -10.22 14.35
CA ARG A 8 -13.48 -11.49 13.70
C ARG A 8 -12.17 -12.15 13.29
N ALA A 9 -11.88 -13.31 13.87
CA ALA A 9 -10.80 -14.15 13.42
C ALA A 9 -11.26 -14.89 12.16
N PHE A 10 -10.57 -14.69 11.03
CA PHE A 10 -10.74 -15.48 9.82
C PHE A 10 -9.82 -16.68 9.90
N VAL A 11 -10.39 -17.87 9.87
CA VAL A 11 -9.62 -19.10 9.65
C VAL A 11 -9.66 -19.37 8.15
N VAL A 12 -8.65 -18.93 7.42
CA VAL A 12 -8.41 -19.41 6.06
C VAL A 12 -7.53 -20.64 6.18
N THR A 13 -8.13 -21.82 6.04
CA THR A 13 -7.37 -23.06 5.83
C THR A 13 -6.92 -23.08 4.38
N ALA A 14 -5.80 -22.49 4.08
CA ALA A 14 -5.12 -22.61 2.79
C ALA A 14 -3.61 -22.63 3.03
N ASP A 15 -2.93 -23.32 2.16
CA ASP A 15 -1.49 -23.43 2.02
C ASP A 15 -0.76 -22.24 2.65
N VAL A 16 -0.05 -22.49 3.74
CA VAL A 16 0.66 -21.44 4.48
C VAL A 16 1.87 -21.11 3.62
N GLY A 17 1.70 -20.21 2.64
CA GLY A 17 2.82 -19.54 2.01
C GLY A 17 3.63 -18.75 3.04
N GLU A 18 4.81 -18.28 2.66
CA GLU A 18 5.59 -17.37 3.47
C GLU A 18 4.72 -16.16 3.90
N PRO A 19 4.91 -15.61 5.11
CA PRO A 19 4.20 -14.40 5.53
C PRO A 19 4.54 -13.22 4.62
N MET A 20 3.67 -12.22 4.57
CA MET A 20 3.92 -10.97 3.86
C MET A 20 5.14 -10.25 4.44
N ASP A 21 6.06 -9.84 3.58
CA ASP A 21 7.23 -9.02 3.90
C ASP A 21 7.20 -7.69 3.13
N ILE A 22 7.39 -6.58 3.83
CA ILE A 22 7.45 -5.24 3.24
C ILE A 22 8.87 -4.68 3.44
N GLU A 23 9.72 -4.84 2.44
CA GLU A 23 11.07 -4.28 2.47
C GLU A 23 11.02 -2.76 2.33
N LEU A 24 11.33 -2.03 3.41
CA LEU A 24 11.45 -0.57 3.38
C LEU A 24 12.88 -0.13 3.06
N ARG A 25 13.07 0.82 2.14
CA ARG A 25 14.36 1.39 1.75
C ARG A 25 14.37 2.90 1.93
N GLY A 26 15.52 3.47 2.27
CA GLY A 26 15.69 4.91 2.51
C GLY A 26 15.40 5.33 3.97
N LEU A 27 15.20 4.38 4.88
CA LEU A 27 14.95 4.69 6.30
C LEU A 27 16.16 5.36 6.98
N GLU A 28 17.37 5.05 6.51
CA GLU A 28 18.62 5.58 7.05
C GLU A 28 18.79 7.09 6.85
N ASP A 29 18.09 7.66 5.88
CA ASP A 29 18.13 9.09 5.56
C ASP A 29 17.06 9.90 6.32
N LEU A 30 16.20 9.22 7.10
CA LEU A 30 15.10 9.84 7.82
C LEU A 30 15.43 10.16 9.29
N ASP A 31 14.65 11.06 9.88
CA ASP A 31 14.63 11.19 11.34
C ASP A 31 14.27 9.83 11.97
N PRO A 32 14.98 9.38 13.02
CA PRO A 32 14.76 8.07 13.63
C PRO A 32 13.33 7.81 14.09
N ALA A 33 12.58 8.83 14.52
CA ALA A 33 11.20 8.67 14.94
C ALA A 33 10.26 8.51 13.74
N ILE A 34 10.58 9.15 12.62
CA ILE A 34 9.85 8.97 11.36
C ILE A 34 10.14 7.57 10.78
N ALA A 35 11.43 7.16 10.77
CA ALA A 35 11.81 5.80 10.33
C ALA A 35 11.11 4.71 11.15
N GLN A 36 10.98 4.91 12.47
CA GLN A 36 10.25 3.99 13.34
C GLN A 36 8.75 3.93 12.97
N ALA A 37 8.12 5.07 12.66
CA ALA A 37 6.73 5.10 12.26
C ALA A 37 6.48 4.33 10.94
N PHE A 38 7.41 4.38 9.98
CA PHE A 38 7.37 3.54 8.77
C PHE A 38 7.47 2.06 9.11
N THR A 39 8.43 1.69 9.98
CA THR A 39 8.62 0.30 10.41
C THR A 39 7.36 -0.25 11.11
N ASP A 40 6.77 0.54 12.00
CA ASP A 40 5.56 0.14 12.72
C ASP A 40 4.35 -0.02 11.78
N ALA A 41 4.22 0.87 10.78
CA ALA A 41 3.16 0.80 9.79
C ALA A 41 3.31 -0.43 8.87
N ALA A 42 4.53 -0.75 8.43
CA ALA A 42 4.80 -1.97 7.66
C ALA A 42 4.45 -3.22 8.47
N ALA A 43 4.95 -3.32 9.71
CA ALA A 43 4.64 -4.44 10.61
C ALA A 43 3.12 -4.57 10.87
N ARG A 44 2.39 -3.46 10.89
CA ARG A 44 0.92 -3.47 10.99
C ARG A 44 0.28 -4.14 9.78
N TRP A 45 0.69 -3.79 8.56
CA TRP A 45 0.20 -4.42 7.34
C TRP A 45 0.57 -5.90 7.25
N GLU A 46 1.82 -6.26 7.57
CA GLU A 46 2.28 -7.65 7.63
C GLU A 46 1.47 -8.48 8.63
N SER A 47 1.03 -7.89 9.73
CA SER A 47 0.21 -8.58 10.72
C SER A 47 -1.22 -8.90 10.23
N VAL A 48 -1.73 -8.20 9.22
CA VAL A 48 -3.09 -8.39 8.69
C VAL A 48 -3.10 -9.10 7.33
N ILE A 49 -2.02 -9.04 6.56
CA ILE A 49 -1.87 -9.77 5.31
C ILE A 49 -1.18 -11.09 5.62
N VAL A 50 -1.99 -12.14 5.78
CA VAL A 50 -1.53 -13.44 6.29
C VAL A 50 -0.79 -14.31 5.27
N ARG A 51 -0.65 -13.85 4.03
CA ARG A 51 0.07 -14.54 2.96
C ARG A 51 0.77 -13.54 2.07
N GLY A 52 2.06 -13.75 1.86
CA GLY A 52 2.87 -13.02 0.91
C GLY A 52 2.53 -13.32 -0.55
N LEU A 53 3.17 -12.60 -1.44
CA LEU A 53 3.15 -12.83 -2.87
C LEU A 53 4.17 -13.92 -3.22
N PRO A 54 4.04 -14.59 -4.38
CA PRO A 54 5.13 -15.43 -4.86
C PRO A 54 6.37 -14.59 -5.20
N ASP A 55 7.55 -15.09 -4.83
CA ASP A 55 8.83 -14.50 -5.19
C ASP A 55 8.88 -14.11 -6.67
N TYR A 56 9.34 -12.91 -6.93
CA TYR A 56 9.53 -12.42 -8.29
C TYR A 56 11.00 -12.27 -8.64
N VAL A 57 11.39 -12.88 -9.76
CA VAL A 57 12.74 -12.75 -10.34
C VAL A 57 12.69 -11.73 -11.47
N PRO A 58 13.20 -10.51 -11.28
CA PRO A 58 13.21 -9.48 -12.31
C PRO A 58 14.06 -9.91 -13.51
N SER A 59 13.57 -9.68 -14.72
CA SER A 59 14.37 -9.91 -15.94
C SER A 59 15.50 -8.87 -16.11
N SER A 60 15.42 -7.78 -15.39
CA SER A 60 16.42 -6.72 -15.28
C SER A 60 16.37 -6.13 -13.88
N PRO A 61 17.51 -5.74 -13.28
CA PRO A 61 17.52 -5.03 -12.00
C PRO A 61 16.91 -3.63 -12.12
N ARG A 62 16.81 -3.07 -13.34
CA ARG A 62 16.13 -1.81 -13.63
C ARG A 62 15.10 -2.01 -14.74
N PRO A 63 13.91 -2.56 -14.40
CA PRO A 63 12.79 -2.58 -15.34
C PRO A 63 12.29 -1.14 -15.61
N SER A 64 11.62 -0.95 -16.74
CA SER A 64 11.16 0.40 -17.16
C SER A 64 10.10 1.04 -16.25
N CYS A 65 9.52 0.27 -15.34
CA CYS A 65 8.59 0.76 -14.33
C CYS A 65 9.29 1.35 -13.10
N LEU A 66 10.58 0.99 -12.88
CA LEU A 66 11.35 1.47 -11.74
C LEU A 66 11.84 2.90 -12.00
N PRO A 67 11.60 3.87 -11.12
CA PRO A 67 12.14 5.23 -11.25
C PRO A 67 13.67 5.23 -11.30
N GLU A 68 14.24 6.26 -11.94
CA GLU A 68 15.70 6.35 -12.18
C GLU A 68 16.48 6.67 -10.89
N ASP A 69 15.83 7.32 -9.95
CA ASP A 69 16.38 7.84 -8.68
C ASP A 69 16.30 6.87 -7.50
N VAL A 70 15.72 5.69 -7.71
CA VAL A 70 15.69 4.65 -6.67
C VAL A 70 16.69 3.53 -6.96
N ASP A 71 17.02 2.74 -5.96
CA ASP A 71 17.96 1.64 -6.10
C ASP A 71 17.44 0.50 -7.00
N PRO A 72 18.32 -0.20 -7.72
CA PRO A 72 17.94 -1.37 -8.52
C PRO A 72 17.22 -2.42 -7.69
N LEU A 73 16.30 -3.15 -8.34
CA LEU A 73 15.67 -4.32 -7.72
C LEU A 73 16.74 -5.42 -7.46
N PRO A 74 16.61 -6.19 -6.39
CA PRO A 74 17.45 -7.33 -6.08
C PRO A 74 17.24 -8.45 -7.10
N ALA A 75 18.05 -9.52 -6.99
CA ALA A 75 17.91 -10.69 -7.85
C ALA A 75 16.57 -11.42 -7.67
N VAL A 76 16.00 -11.33 -6.49
CA VAL A 76 14.65 -11.80 -6.13
C VAL A 76 13.98 -10.71 -5.34
N VAL A 77 12.78 -10.36 -5.70
CA VAL A 77 11.86 -9.56 -4.86
C VAL A 77 10.99 -10.60 -4.18
N ASP A 78 11.10 -10.68 -2.89
CA ASP A 78 10.13 -11.36 -2.04
C ASP A 78 8.83 -10.58 -2.06
N ASP A 79 7.95 -10.33 -1.50
CA ASP A 79 6.67 -9.67 -1.71
C ASP A 79 6.72 -8.28 -2.36
N VAL A 80 7.09 -7.23 -1.58
CA VAL A 80 7.08 -5.85 -2.05
C VAL A 80 8.21 -5.01 -1.46
N ILE A 81 8.82 -4.19 -2.29
CA ILE A 81 9.82 -3.20 -1.90
C ILE A 81 9.19 -1.81 -1.95
N VAL A 82 9.44 -1.01 -0.92
CA VAL A 82 8.91 0.35 -0.81
C VAL A 82 10.04 1.32 -0.50
N ASP A 83 10.36 2.19 -1.46
CA ASP A 83 11.26 3.31 -1.22
C ASP A 83 10.51 4.43 -0.49
N VAL A 84 11.09 4.95 0.59
CA VAL A 84 10.47 5.98 1.43
C VAL A 84 11.32 7.23 1.48
N ALA A 85 10.68 8.39 1.47
CA ALA A 85 11.34 9.68 1.55
C ALA A 85 10.47 10.72 2.28
N THR A 86 11.12 11.82 2.70
CA THR A 86 10.43 12.98 3.28
C THR A 86 10.81 14.26 2.54
N PRO A 87 10.42 14.42 1.27
CA PRO A 87 10.63 15.67 0.54
C PRO A 87 9.72 16.79 1.08
N VAL A 88 9.97 18.02 0.66
CA VAL A 88 8.95 19.07 0.74
C VAL A 88 8.05 18.93 -0.49
N ILE A 89 6.78 18.57 -0.27
CA ILE A 89 5.81 18.37 -1.36
C ILE A 89 5.15 19.71 -1.71
N ASP A 90 4.35 20.25 -0.83
CA ASP A 90 3.65 21.53 -1.08
C ASP A 90 3.62 22.45 0.14
N GLY A 91 4.24 22.04 1.26
CA GLY A 91 4.34 22.80 2.48
C GLY A 91 3.22 22.46 3.47
N PRO A 92 3.12 23.17 4.60
CA PRO A 92 2.29 22.74 5.70
C PRO A 92 0.78 22.68 5.37
N GLY A 93 0.15 21.53 5.62
CA GLY A 93 -1.29 21.40 5.81
C GLY A 93 -2.14 21.07 4.59
N GLU A 94 -1.57 20.85 3.40
CA GLU A 94 -2.32 20.43 2.20
C GLU A 94 -2.12 18.93 1.92
N VAL A 95 -1.06 18.53 1.25
CA VAL A 95 -0.73 17.13 0.99
C VAL A 95 0.19 16.60 2.07
N LEU A 96 -0.33 15.77 2.96
CA LEU A 96 0.45 15.19 4.07
C LEU A 96 1.44 14.11 3.60
N GLY A 97 1.07 13.39 2.55
CA GLY A 97 1.87 12.35 1.92
C GLY A 97 1.28 11.95 0.58
N GLN A 98 2.05 11.19 -0.16
CA GLN A 98 1.63 10.58 -1.42
C GLN A 98 2.33 9.25 -1.63
N ALA A 99 1.62 8.29 -2.23
CA ALA A 99 2.16 6.97 -2.46
C ALA A 99 1.50 6.25 -3.63
N GLY A 100 2.16 5.22 -4.10
CA GLY A 100 1.59 4.31 -5.07
C GLY A 100 2.57 3.25 -5.55
N PRO A 101 2.06 2.18 -6.16
CA PRO A 101 2.90 1.19 -6.81
C PRO A 101 3.53 1.77 -8.07
N THR A 102 4.82 1.51 -8.29
CA THR A 102 5.52 1.86 -9.52
C THR A 102 5.63 0.67 -10.45
N CYS A 103 5.98 -0.51 -9.91
CA CYS A 103 6.04 -1.74 -10.67
C CYS A 103 4.92 -2.70 -10.25
N VAL A 104 4.12 -3.12 -11.22
CA VAL A 104 2.98 -4.03 -11.02
C VAL A 104 3.15 -5.25 -11.92
N LEU A 105 2.98 -6.45 -11.35
CA LEU A 105 3.03 -7.69 -12.11
C LEU A 105 1.77 -7.86 -12.95
N SER A 106 1.93 -8.09 -14.25
CA SER A 106 0.81 -8.33 -15.16
C SER A 106 0.06 -9.65 -14.89
N THR A 107 0.68 -10.59 -14.18
CA THR A 107 0.11 -11.90 -13.85
C THR A 107 -0.79 -11.87 -12.63
N THR A 108 -0.43 -11.11 -11.62
CA THR A 108 -1.16 -11.00 -10.33
C THR A 108 -1.93 -9.70 -10.20
N GLU A 109 -1.56 -8.67 -10.98
CA GLU A 109 -2.06 -7.29 -10.87
C GLU A 109 -1.76 -6.67 -9.48
N LEU A 110 -0.66 -7.12 -8.84
CA LEU A 110 -0.22 -6.62 -7.55
C LEU A 110 1.13 -5.91 -7.69
N GLY A 111 1.37 -4.90 -6.86
CA GLY A 111 2.62 -4.15 -6.81
C GLY A 111 3.74 -5.00 -6.21
N ILE A 112 4.92 -4.94 -6.82
CA ILE A 112 6.18 -5.49 -6.29
C ILE A 112 7.14 -4.39 -5.89
N HIS A 113 6.86 -3.17 -6.27
CA HIS A 113 7.62 -1.98 -5.89
C HIS A 113 6.69 -0.77 -5.84
N GLY A 114 6.93 0.11 -4.87
CA GLY A 114 6.24 1.37 -4.74
C GLY A 114 7.07 2.44 -4.04
N ILE A 115 6.54 3.64 -3.99
CA ILE A 115 7.17 4.79 -3.33
C ILE A 115 6.16 5.40 -2.36
N ILE A 116 6.67 5.85 -1.20
CA ILE A 116 5.94 6.68 -0.25
C ILE A 116 6.75 7.94 0.04
N GLU A 117 6.12 9.07 -0.11
CA GLU A 117 6.66 10.36 0.28
C GLU A 117 5.76 11.01 1.33
N ILE A 118 6.34 11.42 2.45
CA ILE A 118 5.66 12.19 3.50
C ILE A 118 6.16 13.61 3.45
N ASP A 119 5.27 14.62 3.43
CA ASP A 119 5.70 16.02 3.41
C ASP A 119 6.51 16.34 4.66
N LEU A 120 7.77 16.75 4.44
CA LEU A 120 8.70 17.13 5.51
C LEU A 120 8.16 18.28 6.36
N ALA A 121 7.38 19.19 5.76
CA ALA A 121 6.84 20.34 6.46
C ALA A 121 5.75 19.94 7.48
N ASP A 122 5.05 18.82 7.26
CA ASP A 122 4.00 18.31 8.14
C ASP A 122 4.49 17.19 9.07
N ALA A 123 5.55 16.49 8.71
CA ALA A 123 6.04 15.30 9.41
C ALA A 123 6.26 15.52 10.91
N ALA A 124 6.88 16.65 11.29
CA ALA A 124 7.13 16.97 12.70
C ALA A 124 5.84 17.21 13.50
N GLN A 125 4.84 17.83 12.89
CA GLN A 125 3.54 18.06 13.53
C GLN A 125 2.76 16.77 13.65
N MET A 126 2.75 15.94 12.61
CA MET A 126 2.09 14.63 12.61
C MET A 126 2.72 13.69 13.65
N LEU A 127 4.05 13.73 13.80
CA LEU A 127 4.74 12.99 14.85
C LEU A 127 4.33 13.48 16.25
N ALA A 128 4.30 14.79 16.47
CA ALA A 128 3.97 15.38 17.75
C ALA A 128 2.51 15.13 18.19
N ASN A 129 1.57 15.08 17.26
CA ASN A 129 0.14 14.82 17.54
C ASN A 129 -0.23 13.32 17.44
N GLY A 130 0.71 12.46 17.03
CA GLY A 130 0.52 11.01 16.93
C GLY A 130 -0.19 10.52 15.68
N SER A 131 -0.42 11.36 14.66
CA SER A 131 -1.12 10.97 13.43
C SER A 131 -0.19 10.41 12.33
N LEU A 132 1.14 10.55 12.48
CA LEU A 132 2.08 10.15 11.42
C LEU A 132 1.93 8.68 11.04
N GLY A 133 1.80 7.78 12.02
CA GLY A 133 1.63 6.35 11.77
C GLY A 133 0.36 6.03 10.96
N GLU A 134 -0.76 6.72 11.27
CA GLU A 134 -2.02 6.53 10.52
C GLU A 134 -1.91 7.00 9.07
N VAL A 135 -1.19 8.10 8.82
CA VAL A 135 -0.93 8.58 7.46
C VAL A 135 -0.04 7.60 6.71
N ILE A 136 1.06 7.13 7.32
CA ILE A 136 1.93 6.14 6.66
C ILE A 136 1.19 4.83 6.40
N GLU A 137 0.35 4.33 7.33
CA GLU A 137 -0.48 3.15 7.09
C GLU A 137 -1.43 3.35 5.90
N HIS A 138 -2.00 4.54 5.74
CA HIS A 138 -2.85 4.89 4.61
C HIS A 138 -2.05 4.87 3.30
N GLU A 139 -0.88 5.48 3.27
CA GLU A 139 -0.01 5.54 2.09
C GLU A 139 0.51 4.15 1.70
N LEU A 140 0.91 3.31 2.67
CA LEU A 140 1.23 1.91 2.41
C LEU A 140 0.06 1.16 1.77
N GLY A 141 -1.16 1.43 2.20
CA GLY A 141 -2.35 0.87 1.55
C GLY A 141 -2.42 1.19 0.06
N HIS A 142 -2.01 2.39 -0.35
CA HIS A 142 -1.94 2.79 -1.76
C HIS A 142 -0.85 2.03 -2.52
N VAL A 143 0.32 1.78 -1.92
CA VAL A 143 1.37 0.93 -2.52
C VAL A 143 0.87 -0.50 -2.70
N LEU A 144 0.17 -1.04 -1.71
CA LEU A 144 -0.44 -2.38 -1.76
C LEU A 144 -1.65 -2.48 -2.72
N GLY A 145 -2.02 -1.36 -3.35
CA GLY A 145 -3.05 -1.31 -4.40
C GLY A 145 -4.43 -0.91 -3.94
N ILE A 146 -4.62 -0.59 -2.65
CA ILE A 146 -5.91 -0.12 -2.14
C ILE A 146 -6.22 1.27 -2.72
N GLY A 147 -7.29 1.36 -3.51
CA GLY A 147 -7.65 2.58 -4.24
C GLY A 147 -6.88 2.74 -5.56
N THR A 148 -5.58 2.57 -5.58
CA THR A 148 -4.71 2.84 -6.73
C THR A 148 -4.81 1.79 -7.85
N LEU A 149 -5.00 0.51 -7.50
CA LEU A 149 -5.13 -0.58 -8.48
C LEU A 149 -6.58 -0.99 -8.74
N TRP A 150 -7.56 -0.25 -8.25
CA TRP A 150 -8.98 -0.55 -8.46
C TRP A 150 -9.50 -0.10 -9.82
N ASP A 151 -8.89 0.95 -10.40
CA ASP A 151 -9.17 1.40 -11.76
C ASP A 151 -8.03 0.99 -12.68
N THR A 152 -8.28 0.01 -13.52
CA THR A 152 -7.29 -0.58 -14.43
C THR A 152 -7.04 0.23 -15.69
N SER A 153 -7.32 1.53 -15.69
CA SER A 153 -7.14 2.39 -16.87
C SER A 153 -5.69 2.40 -17.40
N TRP A 154 -4.71 2.09 -16.58
CA TRP A 154 -3.29 1.98 -16.95
C TRP A 154 -2.76 0.55 -17.08
N MET A 155 -3.55 -0.46 -16.72
CA MET A 155 -3.25 -1.84 -17.06
C MET A 155 -3.88 -2.20 -18.41
N GLN A 156 -3.07 -2.37 -19.43
CA GLN A 156 -3.49 -2.53 -20.82
C GLN A 156 -4.38 -3.75 -21.13
N GLN A 157 -4.71 -4.58 -20.16
CA GLN A 157 -5.47 -5.82 -20.39
C GLN A 157 -6.75 -5.99 -19.56
N GLY A 158 -7.21 -4.98 -18.83
CA GLY A 158 -8.61 -4.82 -18.44
C GLY A 158 -9.30 -5.96 -17.69
N GLN A 159 -8.58 -6.79 -16.94
CA GLN A 159 -9.16 -8.01 -16.38
C GLN A 159 -9.86 -7.82 -15.03
N ARG A 160 -9.51 -6.81 -14.23
CA ARG A 160 -10.14 -6.56 -12.93
C ARG A 160 -10.53 -5.10 -12.77
N ARG A 161 -11.66 -4.71 -13.31
CA ARG A 161 -12.26 -3.44 -12.91
C ARG A 161 -12.92 -3.62 -11.54
N LEU A 162 -12.20 -3.33 -10.48
CA LEU A 162 -12.74 -3.33 -9.13
C LEU A 162 -13.57 -2.08 -8.84
N LEU A 163 -13.47 -1.05 -9.69
CA LEU A 163 -14.20 0.19 -9.55
C LEU A 163 -15.12 0.40 -10.76
N GLN A 164 -16.42 0.53 -10.51
CA GLN A 164 -17.39 0.96 -11.51
C GLN A 164 -17.68 2.45 -11.33
N GLY A 165 -17.72 3.19 -12.43
CA GLY A 165 -18.01 4.62 -12.39
C GLY A 165 -16.83 5.46 -11.90
N SER A 166 -15.60 5.00 -12.15
CA SER A 166 -14.40 5.81 -11.94
C SER A 166 -14.53 7.17 -12.64
N GLY A 167 -14.13 8.24 -11.96
CA GLY A 167 -14.26 9.62 -12.43
C GLY A 167 -15.68 10.22 -12.34
N THR A 168 -16.67 9.49 -11.83
CA THR A 168 -18.00 10.01 -11.54
C THR A 168 -18.13 10.42 -10.06
N SER A 169 -19.22 11.11 -9.72
CA SER A 169 -19.52 11.49 -8.35
C SER A 169 -19.94 10.33 -7.42
N ASN A 170 -20.12 9.14 -7.96
CA ASN A 170 -20.56 7.96 -7.19
C ASN A 170 -19.87 6.68 -7.69
N PRO A 171 -18.56 6.54 -7.51
CA PRO A 171 -17.86 5.30 -7.85
C PRO A 171 -18.27 4.16 -6.90
N THR A 172 -18.30 2.94 -7.42
CA THR A 172 -18.74 1.75 -6.70
C THR A 172 -17.66 0.67 -6.76
N TYR A 173 -17.21 0.19 -5.59
CA TYR A 173 -16.28 -0.95 -5.51
C TYR A 173 -17.02 -2.27 -5.80
N ARG A 174 -16.38 -3.13 -6.63
CA ARG A 174 -16.97 -4.40 -7.12
C ARG A 174 -16.13 -5.65 -6.84
N GLY A 175 -15.05 -5.54 -6.10
CA GLY A 175 -14.27 -6.71 -5.71
C GLY A 175 -15.11 -7.69 -4.88
N ALA A 176 -15.28 -8.91 -5.38
CA ALA A 176 -16.22 -9.87 -4.80
C ALA A 176 -15.94 -10.15 -3.31
N ALA A 177 -14.67 -10.27 -2.92
CA ALA A 177 -14.29 -10.50 -1.52
C ALA A 177 -14.66 -9.32 -0.62
N GLY A 178 -14.29 -8.09 -1.00
CA GLY A 178 -14.62 -6.89 -0.21
C GLY A 178 -16.12 -6.64 -0.11
N VAL A 179 -16.87 -6.88 -1.21
CA VAL A 179 -18.35 -6.78 -1.20
C VAL A 179 -18.97 -7.84 -0.26
N ALA A 180 -18.43 -9.06 -0.26
CA ALA A 180 -18.92 -10.11 0.63
C ALA A 180 -18.68 -9.75 2.11
N GLU A 181 -17.49 -9.24 2.44
CA GLU A 181 -17.17 -8.79 3.80
C GLU A 181 -18.03 -7.60 4.23
N TRP A 182 -18.21 -6.59 3.36
CA TRP A 182 -19.08 -5.46 3.61
C TRP A 182 -20.51 -5.90 3.95
N SER A 183 -21.03 -6.88 3.18
CA SER A 183 -22.35 -7.45 3.43
C SER A 183 -22.42 -8.24 4.73
N ALA A 184 -21.35 -8.94 5.11
CA ALA A 184 -21.25 -9.70 6.35
C ALA A 184 -21.29 -8.79 7.60
N PHE A 185 -20.89 -7.53 7.49
CA PHE A 185 -21.07 -6.50 8.52
C PHE A 185 -22.51 -5.94 8.59
N GLY A 186 -23.47 -6.50 7.85
CA GLY A 186 -24.87 -6.07 7.84
C GLY A 186 -25.07 -4.73 7.13
N ARG A 187 -24.12 -4.32 6.30
CA ARG A 187 -24.22 -3.08 5.51
C ARG A 187 -24.71 -3.39 4.11
N SER A 188 -25.67 -2.62 3.63
CA SER A 188 -26.19 -2.68 2.26
C SER A 188 -25.81 -1.40 1.52
N GLY A 189 -25.45 -1.54 0.27
CA GLY A 189 -24.99 -0.46 -0.61
C GLY A 189 -23.53 -0.70 -1.00
N ASN A 190 -23.27 -0.43 -2.26
CA ASN A 190 -21.93 -0.50 -2.86
C ASN A 190 -21.26 0.86 -2.76
#